data_057c86f00bfb19fae78d27f7e20b52ab
#
_entry.id   057c86f00bfb19fae78d27f7e20b52ab
#
_cell.length_a   1.000
_cell.length_b   1.000
_cell.length_c   1.000
_cell.angle_alpha   90.00
_cell.angle_beta   90.00
_cell.angle_gamma   90.00
#
_symmetry.space_group_name_H-M   'P 1'
#
loop_
_entity.id
_entity.type
_entity.pdbx_description
1 polymer ?
#
loop_
_entity_poly.entity_id
_entity_poly.type
_entity_poly.pdbx_seq_one_letter_code
_entity_poly.pdbx_strand_id
1 'polypeptide(L)'
;MFLSFFLDWEQRKLKDISIIQAGGDVDNTKIKEDGKYPVIANALTNDGIVGYYNDEYRIKAPAVTVTGRGDVGHAQARTIDFTPVVRLLALNTKHDANFIANAINTKRIIVESTGVPQLTVPQLENYEIKITSEKEENKIGELFIKIDNLITLHQQI
;
A
#
# COMPACT_ATOMS: atom_id res chain seq x y z
N MET A 1 25.42 -12.34 -15.63
CA MET A 1 26.66 -12.48 -14.90
C MET A 1 26.49 -12.00 -13.48
N PHE A 2 27.35 -12.46 -12.59
CA PHE A 2 27.24 -12.21 -11.16
C PHE A 2 27.22 -10.71 -10.80
N LEU A 3 28.10 -9.93 -11.40
CA LEU A 3 28.17 -8.49 -11.16
C LEU A 3 26.91 -7.75 -11.64
N SER A 4 26.35 -8.15 -12.78
CA SER A 4 25.12 -7.50 -13.28
C SER A 4 23.91 -7.78 -12.39
N PHE A 5 23.89 -8.94 -11.71
CA PHE A 5 22.84 -9.27 -10.75
C PHE A 5 22.79 -8.26 -9.59
N PHE A 6 23.96 -7.88 -9.04
CA PHE A 6 24.01 -6.89 -7.97
C PHE A 6 23.78 -5.46 -8.46
N LEU A 7 24.09 -5.16 -9.72
CA LEU A 7 23.89 -3.85 -10.32
C LEU A 7 22.45 -3.60 -10.77
N ASP A 8 21.61 -4.64 -10.80
CA ASP A 8 20.21 -4.52 -11.22
C ASP A 8 19.32 -3.84 -10.17
N TRP A 9 19.77 -3.72 -8.93
CA TRP A 9 19.03 -3.02 -7.88
C TRP A 9 19.36 -1.53 -7.90
N GLU A 10 18.31 -0.72 -8.03
CA GLU A 10 18.43 0.73 -8.08
C GLU A 10 17.61 1.38 -6.97
N GLN A 11 18.15 2.44 -6.38
CA GLN A 11 17.43 3.24 -5.41
C GLN A 11 16.60 4.30 -6.13
N ARG A 12 15.31 4.35 -5.83
CA ARG A 12 14.38 5.30 -6.45
C ARG A 12 13.45 5.92 -5.43
N LYS A 13 13.08 7.16 -5.66
CA LYS A 13 12.00 7.79 -4.89
C LYS A 13 10.66 7.27 -5.39
N LEU A 14 9.69 7.12 -4.49
CA LEU A 14 8.37 6.63 -4.88
C LEU A 14 7.71 7.52 -5.94
N LYS A 15 7.95 8.83 -5.92
CA LYS A 15 7.41 9.73 -6.95
C LYS A 15 7.89 9.41 -8.36
N ASP A 16 9.04 8.78 -8.51
CA ASP A 16 9.62 8.47 -9.82
C ASP A 16 9.03 7.19 -10.43
N ILE A 17 8.39 6.35 -9.63
CA ILE A 17 7.86 5.05 -10.05
C ILE A 17 6.37 4.87 -9.78
N SER A 18 5.70 5.87 -9.25
CA SER A 18 4.30 5.77 -8.84
C SER A 18 3.60 7.12 -8.87
N ILE A 19 2.27 7.04 -8.80
CA ILE A 19 1.42 8.20 -8.59
C ILE A 19 0.76 8.03 -7.24
N ILE A 20 0.92 9.00 -6.36
CA ILE A 20 0.43 8.96 -4.97
C ILE A 20 -0.69 9.98 -4.80
N GLN A 21 -1.79 9.52 -4.22
CA GLN A 21 -2.96 10.33 -3.95
C GLN A 21 -3.39 10.18 -2.50
N ALA A 22 -3.85 11.28 -1.90
CA ALA A 22 -4.45 11.23 -0.58
C ALA A 22 -5.92 10.83 -0.69
N GLY A 23 -6.41 10.09 0.28
CA GLY A 23 -7.82 9.80 0.42
C GLY A 23 -8.63 11.05 0.72
N GLY A 24 -9.93 10.93 0.67
CA GLY A 24 -10.83 12.06 0.85
C GLY A 24 -12.07 11.69 1.66
N ASP A 25 -12.97 12.64 1.76
CA ASP A 25 -14.24 12.42 2.43
C ASP A 25 -15.06 11.36 1.72
N VAL A 26 -15.79 10.58 2.48
CA VAL A 26 -16.66 9.52 1.97
C VAL A 26 -18.12 9.84 2.31
N ASP A 27 -19.01 9.34 1.47
CA ASP A 27 -20.45 9.50 1.68
C ASP A 27 -20.96 8.34 2.54
N ASN A 28 -21.15 8.60 3.82
CA ASN A 28 -21.60 7.59 4.78
C ASN A 28 -22.99 7.03 4.45
N THR A 29 -23.80 7.75 3.68
CA THR A 29 -25.14 7.27 3.28
C THR A 29 -25.06 6.16 2.24
N LYS A 30 -23.95 6.06 1.52
CA LYS A 30 -23.73 5.04 0.49
C LYS A 30 -22.92 3.84 0.98
N ILE A 31 -22.31 3.93 2.15
CA ILE A 31 -21.50 2.85 2.71
C ILE A 31 -22.41 1.72 3.18
N LYS A 32 -22.10 0.50 2.74
CA LYS A 32 -22.82 -0.74 3.08
C LYS A 32 -21.90 -1.69 3.84
N GLU A 33 -22.49 -2.64 4.56
CA GLU A 33 -21.72 -3.70 5.24
C GLU A 33 -21.05 -4.64 4.24
N ASP A 34 -21.71 -4.87 3.11
CA ASP A 34 -21.19 -5.66 1.99
C ASP A 34 -21.35 -4.88 0.71
N GLY A 35 -20.45 -5.10 -0.23
CA GLY A 35 -20.49 -4.46 -1.52
C GLY A 35 -19.32 -4.85 -2.40
N LYS A 36 -19.24 -4.21 -3.55
CA LYS A 36 -18.27 -4.54 -4.57
C LYS A 36 -16.92 -3.87 -4.34
N TYR A 37 -16.91 -2.64 -3.84
CA TYR A 37 -15.70 -1.82 -3.74
C TYR A 37 -15.43 -1.43 -2.29
N PRO A 38 -14.35 -1.95 -1.67
CA PRO A 38 -14.05 -1.59 -0.27
C PRO A 38 -13.80 -0.10 -0.09
N VAL A 39 -14.24 0.42 1.05
CA VAL A 39 -13.86 1.73 1.57
C VAL A 39 -12.81 1.48 2.65
N ILE A 40 -11.62 2.04 2.46
CA ILE A 40 -10.45 1.71 3.27
C ILE A 40 -9.97 2.93 4.06
N ALA A 41 -9.81 2.75 5.36
CA ALA A 41 -9.36 3.78 6.29
C ALA A 41 -7.97 3.45 6.87
N ASN A 42 -7.50 4.31 7.79
CA ASN A 42 -6.20 4.16 8.45
C ASN A 42 -6.28 3.20 9.64
N ALA A 43 -6.83 2.02 9.44
CA ALA A 43 -6.92 0.99 10.46
C ALA A 43 -6.11 -0.22 10.03
N LEU A 44 -5.53 -0.93 10.99
CA LEU A 44 -4.79 -2.16 10.72
C LEU A 44 -5.67 -3.41 10.88
N THR A 45 -6.80 -3.27 11.58
CA THR A 45 -7.78 -4.34 11.74
C THR A 45 -8.67 -4.45 10.50
N ASN A 46 -9.11 -5.65 10.19
CA ASN A 46 -9.99 -5.94 9.05
C ASN A 46 -9.45 -5.36 7.72
N ASP A 47 -8.14 -5.41 7.52
CA ASP A 47 -7.45 -4.85 6.34
C ASP A 47 -7.74 -3.36 6.11
N GLY A 48 -8.16 -2.62 7.14
CA GLY A 48 -8.55 -1.22 7.04
C GLY A 48 -9.93 -0.99 6.46
N ILE A 49 -10.66 -2.03 6.09
CA ILE A 49 -11.97 -1.93 5.46
C ILE A 49 -13.01 -1.51 6.49
N VAL A 50 -13.69 -0.40 6.23
CA VAL A 50 -14.75 0.14 7.10
C VAL A 50 -16.14 0.01 6.47
N GLY A 51 -16.23 -0.46 5.25
CA GLY A 51 -17.47 -0.66 4.54
C GLY A 51 -17.23 -0.82 3.05
N TYR A 52 -18.29 -0.72 2.27
CA TYR A 52 -18.24 -0.94 0.83
C TYR A 52 -19.14 0.02 0.09
N TYR A 53 -18.73 0.39 -1.13
CA TYR A 53 -19.61 1.01 -2.11
C TYR A 53 -19.97 -0.03 -3.18
N ASN A 54 -21.15 0.09 -3.77
CA ASN A 54 -21.59 -0.81 -4.85
C ASN A 54 -21.29 -0.26 -6.25
N ASP A 55 -21.34 1.06 -6.42
CA ASP A 55 -21.40 1.68 -7.73
C ASP A 55 -20.19 2.56 -8.06
N GLU A 56 -19.29 2.80 -7.11
CA GLU A 56 -18.19 3.71 -7.34
C GLU A 56 -16.92 3.32 -6.58
N TYR A 57 -15.77 3.74 -7.11
CA TYR A 57 -14.48 3.67 -6.45
C TYR A 57 -13.61 4.83 -6.96
N ARG A 58 -12.56 5.15 -6.23
CA ARG A 58 -11.64 6.23 -6.62
C ARG A 58 -10.30 5.72 -7.12
N ILE A 59 -9.83 4.60 -6.61
CA ILE A 59 -8.52 4.03 -6.94
C ILE A 59 -8.71 2.68 -7.60
N LYS A 60 -8.11 2.55 -8.77
CA LYS A 60 -8.12 1.29 -9.51
C LYS A 60 -7.00 0.37 -9.00
N ALA A 61 -7.33 -0.88 -8.75
CA ALA A 61 -6.33 -1.90 -8.41
C ALA A 61 -5.61 -2.40 -9.67
N PRO A 62 -4.39 -2.94 -9.55
CA PRO A 62 -3.62 -3.07 -8.32
C PRO A 62 -3.08 -1.74 -7.81
N ALA A 63 -3.00 -1.62 -6.49
CA ALA A 63 -2.51 -0.42 -5.84
C ALA A 63 -1.91 -0.77 -4.47
N VAL A 64 -1.27 0.21 -3.85
CA VAL A 64 -0.74 0.06 -2.49
C VAL A 64 -1.35 1.16 -1.64
N THR A 65 -1.88 0.81 -0.47
CA THR A 65 -2.30 1.80 0.52
C THR A 65 -1.21 1.95 1.56
N VAL A 66 -1.00 3.18 2.03
CA VAL A 66 -0.06 3.47 3.12
C VAL A 66 -0.78 4.31 4.15
N THR A 67 -0.76 3.85 5.40
CA THR A 67 -1.43 4.59 6.47
C THR A 67 -0.76 5.94 6.68
N GLY A 68 -1.56 7.00 6.70
CA GLY A 68 -1.09 8.37 6.86
C GLY A 68 -1.37 8.96 8.23
N ARG A 69 -2.07 8.23 9.11
CA ARG A 69 -2.44 8.66 10.45
C ARG A 69 -2.52 7.45 11.38
N GLY A 70 -2.35 7.67 12.67
CA GLY A 70 -2.33 6.60 13.66
C GLY A 70 -1.02 5.83 13.58
N ASP A 71 -1.07 4.56 13.26
CA ASP A 71 0.13 3.76 13.00
C ASP A 71 0.62 4.03 11.58
N VAL A 72 1.38 5.10 11.43
CA VAL A 72 1.79 5.70 10.16
C VAL A 72 2.79 4.82 9.41
N GLY A 73 2.63 4.76 8.08
CA GLY A 73 3.63 4.14 7.21
C GLY A 73 3.45 2.65 6.99
N HIS A 74 2.31 2.08 7.37
CA HIS A 74 1.99 0.69 7.09
C HIS A 74 1.46 0.54 5.67
N ALA A 75 2.17 -0.22 4.84
CA ALA A 75 1.80 -0.43 3.44
C ALA A 75 1.13 -1.78 3.23
N GLN A 76 0.12 -1.81 2.37
CA GLN A 76 -0.59 -3.03 2.02
C GLN A 76 -1.00 -3.00 0.55
N ALA A 77 -0.74 -4.10 -0.18
CA ALA A 77 -1.18 -4.25 -1.56
C ALA A 77 -2.69 -4.47 -1.62
N ARG A 78 -3.33 -3.87 -2.62
CA ARG A 78 -4.78 -3.97 -2.84
C ARG A 78 -5.05 -4.55 -4.22
N THR A 79 -5.93 -5.55 -4.27
CA THR A 79 -6.26 -6.28 -5.49
C THR A 79 -7.65 -5.94 -6.04
N ILE A 80 -8.44 -5.17 -5.29
CA ILE A 80 -9.81 -4.78 -5.64
C ILE A 80 -9.87 -3.25 -5.68
N ASP A 81 -10.54 -2.69 -6.66
CA ASP A 81 -10.77 -1.24 -6.77
C ASP A 81 -11.42 -0.74 -5.48
N PHE A 82 -11.02 0.43 -5.00
CA PHE A 82 -11.42 0.88 -3.67
C PHE A 82 -11.49 2.40 -3.55
N THR A 83 -12.01 2.87 -2.43
CA THR A 83 -12.04 4.30 -2.07
C THR A 83 -11.26 4.52 -0.77
N PRO A 84 -10.17 5.30 -0.80
CA PRO A 84 -9.44 5.63 0.42
C PRO A 84 -10.12 6.77 1.18
N VAL A 85 -10.23 6.60 2.50
CA VAL A 85 -10.75 7.62 3.41
C VAL A 85 -9.66 8.65 3.71
N VAL A 86 -10.04 9.80 4.21
CA VAL A 86 -9.14 10.89 4.59
C VAL A 86 -7.94 10.38 5.39
N ARG A 87 -6.78 10.84 5.02
CA ARG A 87 -5.43 10.56 5.54
C ARG A 87 -4.83 9.24 5.08
N LEU A 88 -5.60 8.31 4.55
CA LEU A 88 -5.00 7.14 3.89
C LEU A 88 -4.36 7.59 2.58
N LEU A 89 -3.18 7.08 2.28
CA LEU A 89 -2.50 7.36 1.02
C LEU A 89 -2.65 6.15 0.09
N ALA A 90 -2.85 6.41 -1.19
CA ALA A 90 -2.95 5.37 -2.22
C ALA A 90 -1.92 5.60 -3.31
N LEU A 91 -1.27 4.53 -3.72
CA LEU A 91 -0.15 4.56 -4.64
C LEU A 91 -0.44 3.60 -5.79
N ASN A 92 -0.45 4.13 -7.03
CA ASN A 92 -0.53 3.34 -8.25
C ASN A 92 0.85 3.28 -8.90
N THR A 93 1.25 2.11 -9.35
CA THR A 93 2.55 1.88 -9.95
C THR A 93 2.48 0.77 -10.99
N LYS A 94 3.42 0.75 -11.90
CA LYS A 94 3.61 -0.36 -12.86
C LYS A 94 4.36 -1.53 -12.24
N HIS A 95 5.00 -1.30 -11.10
CA HIS A 95 5.71 -2.35 -10.37
C HIS A 95 4.72 -3.24 -9.62
N ASP A 96 5.16 -4.44 -9.24
CA ASP A 96 4.35 -5.37 -8.47
C ASP A 96 3.93 -4.74 -7.13
N ALA A 97 2.62 -4.69 -6.86
CA ALA A 97 2.09 -4.03 -5.66
C ALA A 97 2.56 -4.71 -4.38
N ASN A 98 2.66 -6.03 -4.35
CA ASN A 98 3.15 -6.76 -3.18
C ASN A 98 4.62 -6.50 -2.93
N PHE A 99 5.41 -6.43 -3.99
CA PHE A 99 6.82 -6.07 -3.90
C PHE A 99 6.97 -4.66 -3.30
N ILE A 100 6.25 -3.68 -3.83
CA ILE A 100 6.32 -2.28 -3.36
C ILE A 100 5.85 -2.16 -1.92
N ALA A 101 4.74 -2.79 -1.55
CA ALA A 101 4.23 -2.76 -0.19
C ALA A 101 5.26 -3.31 0.80
N ASN A 102 5.88 -4.44 0.49
CA ASN A 102 6.90 -5.03 1.35
C ASN A 102 8.18 -4.19 1.39
N ALA A 103 8.56 -3.57 0.28
CA ALA A 103 9.70 -2.66 0.25
C ALA A 103 9.49 -1.46 1.18
N ILE A 104 8.29 -0.89 1.18
CA ILE A 104 7.94 0.21 2.10
C ILE A 104 7.98 -0.27 3.56
N ASN A 105 7.43 -1.45 3.84
CA ASN A 105 7.37 -2.00 5.20
C ASN A 105 8.73 -2.44 5.75
N THR A 106 9.69 -2.73 4.88
CA THR A 106 11.03 -3.17 5.28
C THR A 106 11.77 -2.08 6.07
N LYS A 107 11.53 -0.82 5.74
CA LYS A 107 12.16 0.31 6.38
C LYS A 107 11.06 1.22 6.93
N ARG A 108 10.94 1.24 8.25
CA ARG A 108 9.89 2.03 8.91
C ARG A 108 10.00 3.50 8.54
N ILE A 109 8.89 4.08 8.12
CA ILE A 109 8.78 5.51 7.86
C ILE A 109 8.66 6.21 9.21
N ILE A 110 9.62 7.11 9.50
CA ILE A 110 9.63 7.90 10.71
C ILE A 110 9.07 9.28 10.36
N VAL A 111 8.01 9.67 11.05
CA VAL A 111 7.43 11.00 10.92
C VAL A 111 7.68 11.76 12.20
N GLU A 112 8.51 12.79 12.13
CA GLU A 112 8.71 13.69 13.25
C GLU A 112 7.53 14.64 13.35
N SER A 113 6.84 14.61 14.47
CA SER A 113 5.69 15.47 14.72
C SER A 113 5.62 15.80 16.20
N THR A 114 5.34 17.06 16.49
CA THR A 114 5.09 17.52 17.86
C THR A 114 3.63 17.30 18.27
N GLY A 115 2.79 16.79 17.37
CA GLY A 115 1.39 16.49 17.58
C GLY A 115 1.03 15.08 17.16
N VAL A 116 -0.14 14.91 16.54
CA VAL A 116 -0.59 13.62 16.00
C VAL A 116 0.29 13.26 14.80
N PRO A 117 0.93 12.09 14.79
CA PRO A 117 1.73 11.66 13.63
C PRO A 117 0.90 11.63 12.35
N GLN A 118 1.48 12.18 11.28
CA GLN A 118 0.82 12.23 9.98
C GLN A 118 1.85 12.09 8.87
N LEU A 119 1.55 11.25 7.89
CA LEU A 119 2.33 11.11 6.67
C LEU A 119 1.59 11.84 5.55
N THR A 120 2.28 12.73 4.85
CA THR A 120 1.72 13.49 3.73
C THR A 120 2.15 12.88 2.39
N VAL A 121 1.45 13.25 1.32
CA VAL A 121 1.83 12.84 -0.05
C VAL A 121 3.27 13.23 -0.37
N PRO A 122 3.72 14.49 -0.18
CA PRO A 122 5.12 14.85 -0.48
C PRO A 122 6.15 14.05 0.32
N GLN A 123 5.85 13.73 1.57
CA GLN A 123 6.76 12.93 2.39
C GLN A 123 6.90 11.51 1.83
N LEU A 124 5.78 10.89 1.45
CA LEU A 124 5.81 9.55 0.86
C LEU A 124 6.45 9.57 -0.53
N GLU A 125 6.19 10.60 -1.31
CA GLU A 125 6.80 10.77 -2.63
C GLU A 125 8.34 10.80 -2.59
N ASN A 126 8.91 11.36 -1.54
CA ASN A 126 10.36 11.44 -1.36
C ASN A 126 10.97 10.22 -0.67
N TYR A 127 10.14 9.28 -0.23
CA TYR A 127 10.62 8.04 0.36
C TYR A 127 11.32 7.19 -0.69
N GLU A 128 12.49 6.65 -0.33
CA GLU A 128 13.31 5.89 -1.25
C GLU A 128 13.19 4.39 -0.98
N ILE A 129 13.04 3.62 -2.05
CA ILE A 129 13.06 2.16 -2.02
C ILE A 129 14.05 1.65 -3.07
N LYS A 130 14.42 0.40 -2.95
CA LYS A 130 15.23 -0.28 -3.97
C LYS A 130 14.33 -1.10 -4.87
N ILE A 131 14.48 -0.91 -6.17
CA ILE A 131 13.77 -1.66 -7.20
C ILE A 131 14.74 -2.51 -7.99
N THR A 132 14.22 -3.50 -8.69
CA THR A 132 15.00 -4.39 -9.53
C THR A 132 14.24 -4.65 -10.84
N SER A 133 14.55 -5.72 -11.57
CA SER A 133 13.83 -6.06 -12.78
C SER A 133 12.40 -6.48 -12.47
N GLU A 134 11.50 -6.26 -13.41
CA GLU A 134 10.09 -6.66 -13.29
C GLU A 134 9.95 -8.14 -12.94
N LYS A 135 10.75 -8.99 -13.58
CA LYS A 135 10.74 -10.43 -13.35
C LYS A 135 11.10 -10.78 -11.90
N GLU A 136 12.13 -10.15 -11.35
CA GLU A 136 12.54 -10.41 -9.97
C GLU A 136 11.53 -9.84 -8.98
N GLU A 137 11.00 -8.64 -9.23
CA GLU A 137 9.98 -8.03 -8.38
C GLU A 137 8.74 -8.90 -8.30
N ASN A 138 8.28 -9.44 -9.43
CA ASN A 138 7.12 -10.31 -9.46
C ASN A 138 7.35 -11.61 -8.68
N LYS A 139 8.53 -12.20 -8.78
CA LYS A 139 8.89 -13.40 -8.02
C LYS A 139 8.93 -13.13 -6.52
N ILE A 140 9.49 -12.00 -6.12
CA ILE A 140 9.55 -11.59 -4.72
C ILE A 140 8.14 -11.33 -4.19
N GLY A 141 7.31 -10.64 -4.96
CA GLY A 141 5.91 -10.38 -4.62
C GLY A 141 5.12 -11.67 -4.40
N GLU A 142 5.27 -12.65 -5.29
CA GLU A 142 4.64 -13.97 -5.15
C GLU A 142 5.10 -14.69 -3.89
N LEU A 143 6.39 -14.61 -3.59
CA LEU A 143 6.95 -15.24 -2.39
C LEU A 143 6.32 -14.65 -1.12
N PHE A 144 6.18 -13.33 -1.04
CA PHE A 144 5.55 -12.67 0.09
C PHE A 144 4.08 -13.07 0.25
N ILE A 145 3.34 -13.21 -0.85
CA ILE A 145 1.95 -13.68 -0.82
C ILE A 145 1.90 -15.09 -0.23
N LYS A 146 2.79 -15.98 -0.66
CA LYS A 146 2.84 -17.36 -0.15
C LYS A 146 3.18 -17.39 1.34
N ILE A 147 4.13 -16.58 1.79
CA ILE A 147 4.50 -16.48 3.20
C ILE A 147 3.32 -15.96 4.03
N ASP A 148 2.65 -14.92 3.58
CA ASP A 148 1.49 -14.35 4.27
C ASP A 148 0.36 -15.38 4.39
N ASN A 149 0.11 -16.15 3.33
CA ASN A 149 -0.91 -17.22 3.35
C ASN A 149 -0.54 -18.32 4.33
N LEU A 150 0.74 -18.70 4.41
CA LEU A 150 1.20 -19.71 5.37
C LEU A 150 1.07 -19.23 6.80
N ILE A 151 1.39 -17.98 7.06
CA ILE A 151 1.23 -17.36 8.40
C ILE A 151 -0.24 -17.36 8.79
N THR A 152 -1.12 -16.93 7.91
CA THR A 152 -2.57 -16.90 8.14
C THR A 152 -3.10 -18.30 8.44
N LEU A 153 -2.71 -19.29 7.64
CA LEU A 153 -3.13 -20.69 7.83
C LEU A 153 -2.64 -21.22 9.18
N HIS A 154 -1.42 -20.92 9.56
CA HIS A 154 -0.85 -21.36 10.84
C HIS A 154 -1.58 -20.73 12.03
N GLN A 155 -1.99 -19.47 11.92
CA GLN A 155 -2.74 -18.79 12.98
C GLN A 155 -4.14 -19.35 13.19
N GLN A 156 -4.70 -20.06 12.22
CA GLN A 156 -6.02 -20.69 12.31
C GLN A 156 -6.01 -22.04 13.04
N ILE A 157 -4.84 -22.58 13.29
CA ILE A 157 -4.64 -23.83 14.03
C ILE A 157 -4.55 -23.49 15.52
#